data_d393a17a3d35644686a3f6bc45d12eb7
#
_entry.id   d393a17a3d35644686a3f6bc45d12eb7
#
_cell.length_a   1.000
_cell.length_b   1.000
_cell.length_c   1.000
_cell.angle_alpha   90.00
_cell.angle_beta   90.00
_cell.angle_gamma   90.00
#
_symmetry.space_group_name_H-M   'P 1'
#
loop_
_entity.id
_entity.type
_entity.pdbx_description
1 polymer ?
#
loop_
_entity_poly.entity_id
_entity_poly.type
_entity_poly.pdbx_seq_one_letter_code
_entity_poly.pdbx_strand_id
1 'polypeptide(L)'
;MIQTLYDKFKGWSERGEIFITSDTHFYDSDRDFMGYNFSEADQIASLKKITKNDTWICLGDIGDTSVLETIWKPYKKPHAVLLTGNHDKKDANILKFFDEIYDGPLFISDRIILSHEPLVLGDSFLNIHGHDHSGIEPHGDHALNLAANVYGVEPFRLGAEIKNGLLAGIENYHRTTIDKATERKKEKANV
;
A
#
# COMPACT_ATOMS: atom_id res chain seq x y z
N MET A 1 -1.01 18.18 -5.53
CA MET A 1 -2.13 17.43 -6.18
C MET A 1 -1.85 15.96 -5.97
N ILE A 2 -2.79 15.20 -5.41
CA ILE A 2 -2.63 13.75 -5.22
C ILE A 2 -2.69 13.09 -6.61
N GLN A 3 -1.75 12.20 -6.88
CA GLN A 3 -1.65 11.52 -8.16
C GLN A 3 -2.66 10.36 -8.24
N THR A 4 -3.38 10.25 -9.34
CA THR A 4 -4.31 9.14 -9.60
C THR A 4 -3.68 8.13 -10.56
N LEU A 5 -3.73 6.85 -10.19
CA LEU A 5 -3.11 5.75 -10.92
C LEU A 5 -4.11 4.62 -11.25
N TYR A 6 -5.37 4.95 -11.51
CA TYR A 6 -6.43 3.95 -11.72
C TYR A 6 -6.12 2.96 -12.85
N ASP A 7 -5.62 3.46 -13.97
CA ASP A 7 -5.28 2.60 -15.12
C ASP A 7 -4.08 1.68 -14.80
N LYS A 8 -3.10 2.19 -14.06
CA LYS A 8 -1.95 1.40 -13.63
C LYS A 8 -2.38 0.34 -12.61
N PHE A 9 -3.23 0.68 -11.65
CA PHE A 9 -3.76 -0.27 -10.69
C PHE A 9 -4.48 -1.44 -11.38
N LYS A 10 -5.24 -1.17 -12.43
CA LYS A 10 -5.84 -2.21 -13.26
C LYS A 10 -4.76 -3.12 -13.86
N GLY A 11 -3.72 -2.55 -14.47
CA GLY A 11 -2.60 -3.31 -15.02
C GLY A 11 -1.86 -4.14 -13.97
N TRP A 12 -1.66 -3.61 -12.76
CA TRP A 12 -1.06 -4.36 -11.64
C TRP A 12 -1.93 -5.55 -11.22
N SER A 13 -3.25 -5.37 -11.11
CA SER A 13 -4.19 -6.42 -10.71
C SER A 13 -4.39 -7.51 -11.77
N GLU A 14 -4.12 -7.23 -13.02
CA GLU A 14 -4.17 -8.20 -14.12
C GLU A 14 -2.93 -9.12 -14.16
N ARG A 15 -1.84 -8.76 -13.50
CA ARG A 15 -0.61 -9.58 -13.45
C ARG A 15 -0.76 -10.78 -12.52
N GLY A 16 -1.19 -10.56 -11.31
CA GLY A 16 -1.30 -11.53 -10.23
C GLY A 16 -1.83 -10.89 -8.97
N GLU A 17 -1.34 -11.32 -7.82
CA GLU A 17 -1.69 -10.66 -6.55
C GLU A 17 -0.92 -9.35 -6.38
N ILE A 18 -1.54 -8.38 -5.72
CA ILE A 18 -0.87 -7.16 -5.27
C ILE A 18 -0.53 -7.34 -3.80
N PHE A 19 0.77 -7.35 -3.52
CA PHE A 19 1.31 -7.38 -2.18
C PHE A 19 1.76 -5.98 -1.75
N ILE A 20 1.38 -5.57 -0.56
CA ILE A 20 1.80 -4.28 0.00
C ILE A 20 2.58 -4.53 1.29
N THR A 21 3.69 -3.81 1.45
CA THR A 21 4.46 -3.74 2.70
C THR A 21 4.85 -2.30 2.98
N SER A 22 5.19 -2.01 4.21
CA SER A 22 5.72 -0.72 4.63
C SER A 22 6.76 -0.91 5.72
N ASP A 23 7.66 0.06 5.85
CA ASP A 23 8.56 0.19 6.99
C ASP A 23 9.31 -1.12 7.27
N THR A 24 10.00 -1.63 6.27
CA THR A 24 10.78 -2.86 6.44
C THR A 24 12.04 -2.63 7.25
N HIS A 25 12.61 -1.43 7.23
CA HIS A 25 13.80 -1.03 7.99
C HIS A 25 14.89 -2.10 8.04
N PHE A 26 15.20 -2.72 6.90
CA PHE A 26 16.22 -3.77 6.84
C PHE A 26 17.57 -3.26 7.37
N TYR A 27 18.12 -4.00 8.34
CA TYR A 27 19.40 -3.72 8.99
C TYR A 27 19.52 -2.32 9.59
N ASP A 28 18.38 -1.71 9.93
CA ASP A 28 18.34 -0.46 10.67
C ASP A 28 18.62 -0.71 12.16
N SER A 29 19.50 0.08 12.74
CA SER A 29 19.86 -0.02 14.16
C SER A 29 18.70 0.31 15.09
N ASP A 30 17.70 1.03 14.62
CA ASP A 30 16.59 1.50 15.44
C ASP A 30 15.43 0.50 15.51
N ARG A 31 15.52 -0.66 14.83
CA ARG A 31 14.48 -1.70 14.83
C ARG A 31 14.04 -2.13 16.22
N ASP A 32 14.98 -2.28 17.15
CA ASP A 32 14.66 -2.67 18.55
C ASP A 32 13.79 -1.62 19.23
N PHE A 33 14.06 -0.34 19.01
CA PHE A 33 13.25 0.77 19.54
C PHE A 33 11.88 0.86 18.88
N MET A 34 11.77 0.50 17.60
CA MET A 34 10.51 0.46 16.87
C MET A 34 9.63 -0.74 17.26
N GLY A 35 10.15 -1.69 18.04
CA GLY A 35 9.37 -2.82 18.57
C GLY A 35 9.13 -3.95 17.56
N TYR A 36 10.05 -4.21 16.65
CA TYR A 36 9.99 -5.39 15.79
C TYR A 36 10.09 -6.66 16.60
N ASN A 37 9.16 -7.58 16.45
CA ASN A 37 9.08 -8.85 17.15
C ASN A 37 9.45 -10.07 16.28
N PHE A 38 10.06 -9.82 15.12
CA PHE A 38 10.56 -10.81 14.15
C PHE A 38 11.90 -10.37 13.58
N SER A 39 12.67 -11.33 13.07
CA SER A 39 13.99 -11.06 12.50
C SER A 39 13.91 -10.59 11.05
N GLU A 40 14.98 -9.95 10.55
CA GLU A 40 15.12 -9.66 9.12
C GLU A 40 15.06 -10.93 8.26
N ALA A 41 15.56 -12.05 8.78
CA ALA A 41 15.50 -13.33 8.07
C ALA A 41 14.06 -13.80 7.83
N ASP A 42 13.17 -13.63 8.82
CA ASP A 42 11.74 -13.93 8.69
C ASP A 42 11.08 -13.01 7.65
N GLN A 43 11.41 -11.73 7.70
CA GLN A 43 10.89 -10.73 6.77
C GLN A 43 11.35 -10.99 5.32
N ILE A 44 12.63 -11.32 5.13
CA ILE A 44 13.18 -11.74 3.83
C ILE A 44 12.50 -13.02 3.34
N ALA A 45 12.29 -14.00 4.22
CA ALA A 45 11.60 -15.25 3.87
C ALA A 45 10.16 -15.01 3.43
N SER A 46 9.48 -14.08 4.09
CA SER A 46 8.12 -13.69 3.74
C SER A 46 8.04 -13.00 2.39
N LEU A 47 8.91 -12.02 2.12
CA LEU A 47 8.97 -11.34 0.84
C LEU A 47 9.33 -12.28 -0.33
N LYS A 48 10.12 -13.32 -0.11
CA LYS A 48 10.44 -14.34 -1.14
C LYS A 48 9.22 -15.11 -1.65
N LYS A 49 8.08 -15.05 -0.97
CA LYS A 49 6.81 -15.66 -1.42
C LYS A 49 6.20 -14.89 -2.61
N ILE A 50 6.55 -13.61 -2.76
CA ILE A 50 6.08 -12.77 -3.87
C ILE A 50 6.88 -13.14 -5.12
N THR A 51 6.18 -13.39 -6.22
CA THR A 51 6.76 -13.92 -7.44
C THR A 51 6.83 -12.87 -8.56
N LYS A 52 7.55 -13.19 -9.63
CA LYS A 52 7.63 -12.34 -10.83
C LYS A 52 6.27 -12.06 -11.50
N ASN A 53 5.25 -12.83 -11.19
CA ASN A 53 3.91 -12.66 -11.75
C ASN A 53 3.06 -11.68 -10.93
N ASP A 54 3.54 -11.32 -9.76
CA ASP A 54 2.83 -10.45 -8.82
C ASP A 54 3.32 -9.00 -8.94
N THR A 55 2.61 -8.10 -8.28
CA THR A 55 3.05 -6.72 -8.03
C THR A 55 3.37 -6.57 -6.55
N TRP A 56 4.52 -6.00 -6.24
CA TRP A 56 4.91 -5.63 -4.89
C TRP A 56 4.95 -4.11 -4.77
N ILE A 57 4.17 -3.56 -3.85
CA ILE A 57 4.14 -2.13 -3.51
C ILE A 57 4.77 -1.97 -2.14
N CYS A 58 5.88 -1.24 -2.07
CA CYS A 58 6.47 -0.80 -0.81
C CYS A 58 6.01 0.63 -0.52
N LEU A 59 5.45 0.86 0.65
CA LEU A 59 4.98 2.19 1.07
C LEU A 59 6.07 3.01 1.75
N GLY A 60 7.34 2.62 1.61
CA GLY A 60 8.49 3.37 2.07
C GLY A 60 9.22 2.76 3.26
N ASP A 61 10.29 3.44 3.63
CA ASP A 61 11.20 3.11 4.74
C ASP A 61 11.75 1.68 4.67
N ILE A 62 12.47 1.43 3.56
CA ILE A 62 13.02 0.12 3.24
C ILE A 62 14.19 -0.25 4.17
N GLY A 63 15.02 0.72 4.54
CA GLY A 63 16.30 0.50 5.21
C GLY A 63 17.43 0.19 4.22
N ASP A 64 18.25 -0.83 4.48
CA ASP A 64 19.35 -1.22 3.57
C ASP A 64 18.82 -1.85 2.29
N THR A 65 18.87 -1.08 1.21
CA THR A 65 18.35 -1.47 -0.10
C THR A 65 19.17 -2.56 -0.79
N SER A 66 20.39 -2.84 -0.33
CA SER A 66 21.24 -3.91 -0.87
C SER A 66 20.60 -5.30 -0.65
N VAL A 67 19.75 -5.43 0.34
CA VAL A 67 19.00 -6.67 0.64
C VAL A 67 18.07 -7.10 -0.50
N LEU A 68 17.54 -6.15 -1.28
CA LEU A 68 16.57 -6.43 -2.33
C LEU A 68 17.12 -7.42 -3.38
N GLU A 69 18.39 -7.33 -3.73
CA GLU A 69 19.03 -8.26 -4.65
C GLU A 69 19.23 -9.67 -4.04
N THR A 70 19.22 -9.78 -2.72
CA THR A 70 19.26 -11.07 -2.01
C THR A 70 17.88 -11.74 -1.91
N ILE A 71 16.83 -10.93 -1.88
CA ILE A 71 15.43 -11.40 -1.86
C ILE A 71 15.05 -11.91 -3.26
N TRP A 72 15.25 -11.07 -4.27
CA TRP A 72 14.93 -11.42 -5.65
C TRP A 72 16.12 -11.18 -6.59
N LYS A 73 16.42 -12.19 -7.38
CA LYS A 73 17.32 -11.97 -8.51
C LYS A 73 16.60 -11.13 -9.58
N PRO A 74 17.34 -10.29 -10.37
CA PRO A 74 16.71 -9.32 -11.29
C PRO A 74 15.66 -9.91 -12.24
N TYR A 75 15.84 -11.13 -12.70
CA TYR A 75 14.92 -11.81 -13.64
C TYR A 75 13.77 -12.56 -12.95
N LYS A 76 13.71 -12.55 -11.62
CA LYS A 76 12.69 -13.21 -10.80
C LYS A 76 11.94 -12.26 -9.88
N LYS A 77 12.29 -10.96 -9.91
CA LYS A 77 11.60 -9.96 -9.08
C LYS A 77 10.15 -9.75 -9.53
N PRO A 78 9.25 -9.40 -8.62
CA PRO A 78 7.91 -8.93 -8.97
C PRO A 78 8.00 -7.60 -9.75
N HIS A 79 6.90 -7.15 -10.31
CA HIS A 79 6.76 -5.75 -10.67
C HIS A 79 6.80 -4.91 -9.39
N ALA A 80 7.85 -4.11 -9.21
CA ALA A 80 8.14 -3.45 -7.96
C ALA A 80 7.81 -1.94 -8.04
N VAL A 81 6.97 -1.49 -7.11
CA VAL A 81 6.53 -0.09 -6.99
C VAL A 81 6.93 0.43 -5.62
N LEU A 82 7.56 1.60 -5.59
CA LEU A 82 7.93 2.30 -4.36
C LEU A 82 7.12 3.59 -4.20
N LEU A 83 6.51 3.74 -3.04
CA LEU A 83 6.13 5.02 -2.49
C LEU A 83 7.23 5.42 -1.50
N THR A 84 7.93 6.52 -1.73
CA THR A 84 9.06 6.89 -0.87
C THR A 84 8.60 7.29 0.52
N GLY A 85 9.26 6.74 1.54
CA GLY A 85 9.15 7.16 2.93
C GLY A 85 10.15 8.28 3.28
N ASN A 86 10.10 8.74 4.51
CA ASN A 86 10.96 9.84 4.96
C ASN A 86 12.43 9.41 5.20
N HIS A 87 12.68 8.12 5.42
CA HIS A 87 14.04 7.57 5.52
C HIS A 87 14.63 7.13 4.18
N ASP A 88 13.82 6.97 3.14
CA ASP A 88 14.29 6.49 1.85
C ASP A 88 15.14 7.54 1.11
N LYS A 89 16.29 7.10 0.68
CA LYS A 89 17.15 7.89 -0.23
C LYS A 89 17.07 7.24 -1.60
N LYS A 90 16.75 8.02 -2.63
CA LYS A 90 16.76 7.55 -4.03
C LYS A 90 18.19 7.23 -4.50
N ASP A 91 18.77 6.21 -3.92
CA ASP A 91 20.08 5.69 -4.27
C ASP A 91 20.06 4.85 -5.56
N ALA A 92 21.24 4.41 -5.98
CA ALA A 92 21.38 3.63 -7.21
C ALA A 92 20.68 2.27 -7.13
N ASN A 93 20.54 1.67 -5.95
CA ASN A 93 19.87 0.39 -5.75
C ASN A 93 18.35 0.54 -5.92
N ILE A 94 17.76 1.57 -5.31
CA ILE A 94 16.35 1.90 -5.47
C ILE A 94 16.03 2.16 -6.95
N LEU A 95 16.79 3.04 -7.60
CA LEU A 95 16.56 3.40 -9.01
C LEU A 95 16.71 2.20 -9.96
N LYS A 96 17.55 1.24 -9.63
CA LYS A 96 17.75 0.03 -10.43
C LYS A 96 16.68 -1.04 -10.18
N PHE A 97 16.21 -1.15 -8.95
CA PHE A 97 15.33 -2.24 -8.52
C PHE A 97 13.86 -1.97 -8.80
N PHE A 98 13.36 -0.77 -8.49
CA PHE A 98 11.95 -0.44 -8.65
C PHE A 98 11.62 -0.06 -10.09
N ASP A 99 10.51 -0.62 -10.59
CA ASP A 99 9.99 -0.31 -11.92
C ASP A 99 9.26 1.03 -11.94
N GLU A 100 8.67 1.40 -10.79
CA GLU A 100 7.96 2.66 -10.61
C GLU A 100 8.28 3.25 -9.24
N ILE A 101 8.50 4.58 -9.16
CA ILE A 101 8.79 5.29 -7.93
C ILE A 101 7.93 6.54 -7.87
N TYR A 102 7.27 6.73 -6.74
CA TYR A 102 6.37 7.86 -6.50
C TYR A 102 6.70 8.57 -5.18
N ASP A 103 6.54 9.88 -5.18
CA ASP A 103 6.64 10.71 -3.99
C ASP A 103 5.22 11.14 -3.57
N GLY A 104 4.82 10.76 -2.39
CA GLY A 104 3.55 11.18 -1.79
C GLY A 104 2.34 10.32 -2.17
N PRO A 105 1.17 10.70 -1.66
CA PRO A 105 -0.02 9.87 -1.72
C PRO A 105 -0.49 9.57 -3.14
N LEU A 106 -1.02 8.35 -3.33
CA LEU A 106 -1.52 7.84 -4.61
C LEU A 106 -2.96 7.36 -4.48
N PHE A 107 -3.85 7.86 -5.32
CA PHE A 107 -5.14 7.21 -5.55
C PHE A 107 -4.94 6.02 -6.50
N ILE A 108 -5.14 4.81 -6.02
CA ILE A 108 -5.09 3.60 -6.85
C ILE A 108 -6.48 3.13 -7.27
N SER A 109 -7.53 3.60 -6.59
CA SER A 109 -8.92 3.43 -6.98
C SER A 109 -9.76 4.61 -6.48
N ASP A 110 -11.05 4.61 -6.81
CA ASP A 110 -12.03 5.59 -6.31
C ASP A 110 -12.22 5.56 -4.78
N ARG A 111 -11.70 4.55 -4.09
CA ARG A 111 -11.85 4.35 -2.64
C ARG A 111 -10.56 4.02 -1.90
N ILE A 112 -9.44 3.83 -2.58
CA ILE A 112 -8.18 3.43 -1.93
C ILE A 112 -7.09 4.44 -2.22
N ILE A 113 -6.48 4.95 -1.16
CA ILE A 113 -5.32 5.83 -1.20
C ILE A 113 -4.16 5.13 -0.50
N LEU A 114 -3.02 5.10 -1.16
CA LEU A 114 -1.75 4.66 -0.58
C LEU A 114 -0.95 5.89 -0.16
N SER A 115 -0.31 5.81 0.99
CA SER A 115 0.62 6.84 1.46
C SER A 115 1.69 6.21 2.37
N HIS A 116 2.83 6.87 2.54
CA HIS A 116 3.75 6.48 3.60
C HIS A 116 3.23 6.96 4.95
N GLU A 117 3.02 8.25 5.10
CA GLU A 117 2.42 8.83 6.31
C GLU A 117 0.90 8.66 6.34
N PRO A 118 0.29 8.51 7.53
CA PRO A 118 -1.15 8.43 7.67
C PRO A 118 -1.86 9.71 7.22
N LEU A 119 -3.00 9.55 6.58
CA LEU A 119 -3.85 10.65 6.12
C LEU A 119 -5.20 10.60 6.82
N VAL A 120 -5.64 11.72 7.35
CA VAL A 120 -7.00 11.87 7.86
C VAL A 120 -7.92 12.18 6.68
N LEU A 121 -8.76 11.22 6.33
CA LEU A 121 -9.64 11.27 5.17
C LEU A 121 -11.10 11.10 5.60
N GLY A 122 -12.03 11.48 4.73
CA GLY A 122 -13.45 11.21 4.94
C GLY A 122 -13.83 9.76 4.64
N ASP A 123 -15.06 9.37 5.01
CA ASP A 123 -15.58 8.00 5.02
C ASP A 123 -15.62 7.29 3.66
N SER A 124 -15.36 8.02 2.59
CA SER A 124 -15.33 7.49 1.22
C SER A 124 -13.99 6.91 0.80
N PHE A 125 -12.99 6.94 1.69
CA PHE A 125 -11.64 6.50 1.34
C PHE A 125 -11.05 5.61 2.43
N LEU A 126 -10.44 4.51 2.00
CA LEU A 126 -9.51 3.72 2.80
C LEU A 126 -8.09 4.27 2.56
N ASN A 127 -7.43 4.69 3.61
CA ASN A 127 -6.00 4.98 3.59
C ASN A 127 -5.21 3.75 4.03
N ILE A 128 -4.37 3.24 3.15
CA ILE A 128 -3.39 2.20 3.49
C ILE A 128 -2.03 2.90 3.59
N HIS A 129 -1.42 2.84 4.76
CA HIS A 129 -0.23 3.61 5.08
C HIS A 129 0.78 2.80 5.93
N GLY A 130 1.92 3.40 6.21
CA GLY A 130 2.94 2.95 7.14
C GLY A 130 3.30 4.01 8.17
N HIS A 131 4.59 4.22 8.41
CA HIS A 131 5.20 5.29 9.19
C HIS A 131 4.88 5.27 10.68
N ASP A 132 3.66 5.01 11.11
CA ASP A 132 3.33 4.98 12.54
C ASP A 132 3.75 3.66 13.17
N HIS A 133 4.93 3.65 13.77
CA HIS A 133 5.48 2.51 14.49
C HIS A 133 4.82 2.28 15.85
N SER A 134 4.07 3.24 16.36
CA SER A 134 3.42 3.10 17.68
C SER A 134 2.22 2.16 17.63
N GLY A 135 1.45 2.17 16.54
CA GLY A 135 0.24 1.40 16.39
C GLY A 135 -0.83 1.66 17.46
N ILE A 136 -0.69 2.76 18.23
CA ILE A 136 -1.53 3.04 19.40
C ILE A 136 -2.85 3.69 18.99
N GLU A 137 -2.81 4.57 18.01
CA GLU A 137 -3.97 5.35 17.60
C GLU A 137 -4.35 5.04 16.14
N PRO A 138 -5.62 4.72 15.86
CA PRO A 138 -6.08 4.69 14.49
C PRO A 138 -6.11 6.12 13.93
N HIS A 139 -5.56 6.30 12.73
CA HIS A 139 -5.54 7.60 12.05
C HIS A 139 -6.84 7.88 11.28
N GLY A 140 -7.98 7.54 11.86
CA GLY A 140 -9.33 7.64 11.30
C GLY A 140 -10.01 6.29 11.18
N ASP A 141 -11.32 6.28 10.95
CA ASP A 141 -12.15 5.07 10.93
C ASP A 141 -11.81 4.12 9.76
N HIS A 142 -11.15 4.65 8.74
CA HIS A 142 -10.79 3.93 7.51
C HIS A 142 -9.29 4.07 7.20
N ALA A 143 -8.44 3.86 8.20
CA ALA A 143 -7.00 3.81 8.07
C ALA A 143 -6.47 2.40 8.40
N LEU A 144 -5.55 1.92 7.57
CA LEU A 144 -4.89 0.63 7.74
C LEU A 144 -3.38 0.85 7.79
N ASN A 145 -2.80 0.69 8.96
CA ASN A 145 -1.37 0.80 9.17
C ASN A 145 -0.66 -0.51 8.83
N LEU A 146 0.24 -0.47 7.84
CA LEU A 146 1.05 -1.60 7.39
C LEU A 146 2.53 -1.48 7.81
N ALA A 147 2.87 -0.58 8.74
CA ALA A 147 4.22 -0.57 9.33
C ALA A 147 4.53 -1.97 9.87
N ALA A 148 5.64 -2.56 9.44
CA ALA A 148 5.88 -3.99 9.62
C ALA A 148 5.90 -4.42 11.10
N ASN A 149 6.38 -3.57 12.00
CA ASN A 149 6.34 -3.84 13.44
C ASN A 149 4.92 -3.85 14.03
N VAL A 150 3.96 -3.18 13.38
CA VAL A 150 2.54 -3.09 13.79
C VAL A 150 1.71 -4.16 13.12
N TYR A 151 1.80 -4.28 11.80
CA TYR A 151 1.01 -5.22 11.01
C TYR A 151 1.51 -6.66 11.10
N GLY A 152 2.84 -6.82 11.10
CA GLY A 152 3.49 -8.13 11.13
C GLY A 152 4.38 -8.40 9.92
N VAL A 153 4.93 -9.61 9.88
CA VAL A 153 5.96 -10.02 8.92
C VAL A 153 5.42 -10.36 7.53
N GLU A 154 4.14 -10.72 7.43
CA GLU A 154 3.56 -11.15 6.14
C GLU A 154 3.10 -9.96 5.32
N PRO A 155 3.41 -9.92 4.00
CA PRO A 155 2.91 -8.88 3.12
C PRO A 155 1.38 -8.87 3.04
N PHE A 156 0.78 -7.70 3.07
CA PHE A 156 -0.66 -7.50 2.91
C PHE A 156 -1.10 -7.84 1.49
N ARG A 157 -2.12 -8.68 1.34
CA ARG A 157 -2.63 -9.17 0.05
C ARG A 157 -3.87 -8.41 -0.36
N LEU A 158 -3.69 -7.33 -1.11
CA LEU A 158 -4.77 -6.38 -1.41
C LEU A 158 -5.97 -7.03 -2.10
N GLY A 159 -5.74 -7.86 -3.12
CA GLY A 159 -6.83 -8.50 -3.87
C GLY A 159 -7.62 -9.51 -3.02
N ALA A 160 -6.95 -10.25 -2.14
CA ALA A 160 -7.59 -11.17 -1.20
C ALA A 160 -8.43 -10.40 -0.17
N GLU A 161 -7.88 -9.33 0.41
CA GLU A 161 -8.59 -8.55 1.43
C GLU A 161 -9.78 -7.77 0.86
N ILE A 162 -9.69 -7.27 -0.36
CA ILE A 162 -10.87 -6.68 -1.04
C ILE A 162 -12.00 -7.72 -1.18
N LYS A 163 -11.68 -8.96 -1.55
CA LYS A 163 -12.66 -10.06 -1.63
C LYS A 163 -13.24 -10.43 -0.27
N ASN A 164 -12.43 -10.30 0.78
CA ASN A 164 -12.85 -10.56 2.17
C ASN A 164 -13.64 -9.40 2.79
N GLY A 165 -13.87 -8.32 2.06
CA GLY A 165 -14.70 -7.20 2.52
C GLY A 165 -13.93 -5.99 3.04
N LEU A 166 -12.64 -5.84 2.71
CA LEU A 166 -11.82 -4.68 3.11
C LEU A 166 -12.51 -3.33 2.85
N LEU A 167 -13.33 -3.25 1.81
CA LEU A 167 -14.04 -2.04 1.45
C LEU A 167 -15.48 -1.99 1.99
N ALA A 168 -15.84 -2.91 2.89
CA ALA A 168 -17.14 -2.84 3.57
C ALA A 168 -17.18 -1.61 4.48
N GLY A 169 -18.22 -0.81 4.34
CA GLY A 169 -18.32 0.46 5.07
C GLY A 169 -17.68 1.67 4.37
N ILE A 170 -16.79 1.46 3.39
CA ILE A 170 -16.27 2.58 2.60
C ILE A 170 -17.32 3.04 1.59
N GLU A 171 -17.77 4.27 1.71
CA GLU A 171 -18.79 4.83 0.83
C GLU A 171 -18.27 4.91 -0.62
N ASN A 172 -19.04 4.37 -1.57
CA ASN A 172 -18.76 4.60 -2.98
C ASN A 172 -19.40 5.90 -3.44
N TYR A 173 -18.67 6.98 -3.35
CA TYR A 173 -19.18 8.33 -3.64
C TYR A 173 -19.72 8.45 -5.08
N HIS A 174 -19.06 7.84 -6.03
CA HIS A 174 -19.48 7.86 -7.43
C HIS A 174 -20.84 7.16 -7.60
N ARG A 175 -21.02 5.99 -7.00
CA ARG A 175 -22.28 5.24 -7.02
C ARG A 175 -23.42 6.01 -6.35
N THR A 176 -23.17 6.53 -5.16
CA THR A 176 -24.13 7.32 -4.40
C THR A 176 -24.59 8.55 -5.17
N THR A 177 -23.68 9.23 -5.89
CA THR A 177 -24.03 10.38 -6.72
C THR A 177 -24.94 10.00 -7.89
N ILE A 178 -24.70 8.87 -8.54
CA ILE A 178 -25.51 8.37 -9.65
C ILE A 178 -26.91 7.99 -9.13
N ASP A 179 -26.99 7.29 -8.01
CA ASP A 179 -28.25 6.86 -7.42
C ASP A 179 -29.12 8.05 -7.03
N LYS A 180 -28.57 9.06 -6.35
CA LYS A 180 -29.25 10.33 -6.01
C LYS A 180 -29.72 11.10 -7.24
N ALA A 181 -28.91 11.14 -8.30
CA ALA A 181 -29.30 11.80 -9.56
C ALA A 181 -30.47 11.06 -10.25
N THR A 182 -30.47 9.74 -10.15
CA THR A 182 -31.57 8.90 -10.69
C THR A 182 -32.85 9.08 -9.91
N GLU A 183 -32.80 9.15 -8.59
CA GLU A 183 -33.95 9.44 -7.74
C GLU A 183 -34.58 10.80 -8.05
N ARG A 184 -33.76 11.85 -8.14
CA ARG A 184 -34.22 13.21 -8.55
C ARG A 184 -34.91 13.24 -9.93
N LYS A 185 -34.46 12.41 -10.88
CA LYS A 185 -35.12 12.30 -12.19
C LYS A 185 -36.49 11.65 -12.08
N LYS A 186 -36.62 10.61 -11.26
CA LYS A 186 -37.91 9.94 -11.01
C LYS A 186 -38.91 10.86 -10.32
N GLU A 187 -38.48 11.62 -9.31
CA GLU A 187 -39.31 12.61 -8.62
C GLU A 187 -39.85 13.67 -9.59
N LYS A 188 -39.00 14.20 -10.48
CA LYS A 188 -39.41 15.20 -11.48
C LYS A 188 -40.34 14.64 -12.57
N ALA A 189 -40.27 13.34 -12.86
CA ALA A 189 -41.14 12.71 -13.85
C ALA A 189 -42.54 12.38 -13.29
N ASN A 190 -42.72 12.43 -11.96
CA ASN A 190 -43.98 12.15 -11.27
C ASN A 190 -44.73 13.42 -10.83
N VAL A 191 -44.26 14.59 -11.25
CA VAL A 191 -44.87 15.92 -11.06
C VAL A 191 -45.32 16.46 -12.41
#